data_ef3fc78aca040a1747c3bc6290318e3b
#
_entry.id   ef3fc78aca040a1747c3bc6290318e3b
#
_cell.length_a   1.000
_cell.length_b   1.000
_cell.length_c   1.000
_cell.angle_alpha   90.00
_cell.angle_beta   90.00
_cell.angle_gamma   90.00
#
_symmetry.space_group_name_H-M   'P 1'
#
loop_
_entity.id
_entity.type
_entity.pdbx_description
1 polymer ?
#
loop_
_entity_poly.entity_id
_entity_poly.type
_entity_poly.pdbx_seq_one_letter_code
_entity_poly.pdbx_strand_id
1 'polypeptide(L)'
;MKEIIAKLADFKDLSSSEVSDVLERIVTRRVTETQIAAFLLALKMKGETVEERTALAQAMRGHTPQIPTTIRTAMDNCGTGGDRSFSFNVSTTAAFVLAGGGIKMAKHGNRSITSKSGSADVLEALGINLNMDTASLGKIFDQTGIVFLFAKNLHPAMKYIMPARLSLGVPTIMNLTGPLIHPMVLETQLLGTSRPDMLESTAEVLKNMGRKRAVVVSGPDGLDEAGLHGRTQYALLADGEISLHSFLPSDIGMEEIPLEAIRGGNAKENADILLSVLQNQASPYLEMTVLNAGLGFYANGKSDSIEEGIALARQVIASGAAYEKLKQLQEYQK
;
A
#
# COMPACT_ATOMS: atom_id res chain seq x y z
N MET A 1 8.82 -26.33 -13.54
CA MET A 1 8.82 -26.13 -12.08
C MET A 1 9.96 -26.83 -11.35
N LYS A 2 10.25 -28.13 -11.58
CA LYS A 2 11.37 -28.82 -10.90
C LYS A 2 12.72 -28.13 -11.12
N GLU A 3 13.01 -27.73 -12.36
CA GLU A 3 14.26 -27.03 -12.74
C GLU A 3 14.36 -25.65 -12.05
N ILE A 4 13.24 -24.91 -11.96
CA ILE A 4 13.19 -23.62 -11.26
C ILE A 4 13.49 -23.79 -9.76
N ILE A 5 12.85 -24.78 -9.12
CA ILE A 5 13.10 -25.08 -7.71
C ILE A 5 14.56 -25.50 -7.49
N ALA A 6 15.12 -26.35 -8.36
CA ALA A 6 16.52 -26.77 -8.28
C ALA A 6 17.48 -25.58 -8.44
N LYS A 7 17.18 -24.66 -9.40
CA LYS A 7 17.96 -23.44 -9.60
C LYS A 7 17.96 -22.53 -8.35
N LEU A 8 16.80 -22.36 -7.71
CA LEU A 8 16.68 -21.60 -6.45
C LEU A 8 17.40 -22.30 -5.29
N ALA A 9 17.34 -23.63 -5.21
CA ALA A 9 18.04 -24.42 -4.20
C ALA A 9 19.58 -24.30 -4.33
N ASP A 10 20.08 -24.05 -5.54
CA ASP A 10 21.48 -23.72 -5.82
C ASP A 10 21.79 -22.21 -5.58
N PHE A 11 20.88 -21.45 -4.98
CA PHE A 11 21.02 -20.00 -4.73
C PHE A 11 21.22 -19.16 -6.01
N LYS A 12 20.71 -19.61 -7.16
CA LYS A 12 20.79 -18.88 -8.43
C LYS A 12 19.54 -18.04 -8.66
N ASP A 13 19.74 -16.82 -9.19
CA ASP A 13 18.66 -15.89 -9.50
C ASP A 13 17.85 -16.35 -10.70
N LEU A 14 16.55 -16.04 -10.68
CA LEU A 14 15.66 -16.28 -11.80
C LEU A 14 15.63 -15.05 -12.73
N SER A 15 15.56 -15.29 -14.02
CA SER A 15 15.26 -14.25 -15.00
C SER A 15 13.78 -13.86 -14.93
N SER A 16 13.47 -12.68 -15.46
CA SER A 16 12.10 -12.17 -15.56
C SER A 16 11.17 -13.14 -16.32
N SER A 17 11.68 -13.84 -17.35
CA SER A 17 10.91 -14.83 -18.11
C SER A 17 10.63 -16.11 -17.30
N GLU A 18 11.57 -16.56 -16.48
CA GLU A 18 11.38 -17.71 -15.59
C GLU A 18 10.33 -17.43 -14.52
N VAL A 19 10.36 -16.23 -13.91
CA VAL A 19 9.34 -15.81 -12.92
C VAL A 19 7.96 -15.73 -13.56
N SER A 20 7.86 -15.16 -14.75
CA SER A 20 6.60 -15.06 -15.50
C SER A 20 6.03 -16.43 -15.86
N ASP A 21 6.89 -17.38 -16.30
CA ASP A 21 6.49 -18.76 -16.60
C ASP A 21 5.97 -19.50 -15.34
N VAL A 22 6.63 -19.29 -14.19
CA VAL A 22 6.15 -19.84 -12.92
C VAL A 22 4.73 -19.35 -12.59
N LEU A 23 4.49 -18.04 -12.69
CA LEU A 23 3.15 -17.50 -12.43
C LEU A 23 2.11 -18.05 -13.41
N GLU A 24 2.44 -18.11 -14.70
CA GLU A 24 1.54 -18.67 -15.72
C GLU A 24 1.18 -20.13 -15.41
N ARG A 25 2.14 -20.94 -14.97
CA ARG A 25 1.89 -22.33 -14.55
C ARG A 25 1.00 -22.40 -13.31
N ILE A 26 1.14 -21.45 -12.37
CA ILE A 26 0.30 -21.38 -11.17
C ILE A 26 -1.15 -21.06 -11.55
N VAL A 27 -1.38 -20.00 -12.34
CA VAL A 27 -2.74 -19.55 -12.69
C VAL A 27 -3.46 -20.54 -13.64
N THR A 28 -2.69 -21.25 -14.46
CA THR A 28 -3.21 -22.34 -15.33
C THR A 28 -3.28 -23.71 -14.65
N ARG A 29 -2.98 -23.78 -13.35
CA ARG A 29 -3.03 -25.00 -12.52
C ARG A 29 -2.13 -26.15 -13.03
N ARG A 30 -0.99 -25.84 -13.65
CA ARG A 30 -0.01 -26.82 -14.13
C ARG A 30 1.01 -27.22 -13.07
N VAL A 31 0.82 -26.77 -11.83
CA VAL A 31 1.70 -27.03 -10.68
C VAL A 31 0.88 -27.39 -9.46
N THR A 32 1.46 -28.18 -8.57
CA THR A 32 0.85 -28.58 -7.30
C THR A 32 1.06 -27.50 -6.23
N GLU A 33 0.23 -27.52 -5.18
CA GLU A 33 0.40 -26.65 -4.01
C GLU A 33 1.78 -26.84 -3.36
N THR A 34 2.28 -28.08 -3.26
CA THR A 34 3.62 -28.39 -2.77
C THR A 34 4.72 -27.71 -3.61
N GLN A 35 4.56 -27.68 -4.94
CA GLN A 35 5.52 -26.99 -5.81
C GLN A 35 5.47 -25.48 -5.66
N ILE A 36 4.30 -24.90 -5.41
CA ILE A 36 4.14 -23.46 -5.11
C ILE A 36 4.82 -23.14 -3.78
N ALA A 37 4.56 -23.94 -2.74
CA ALA A 37 5.19 -23.78 -1.44
C ALA A 37 6.73 -23.87 -1.52
N ALA A 38 7.25 -24.88 -2.21
CA ALA A 38 8.68 -25.05 -2.42
C ALA A 38 9.31 -23.86 -3.16
N PHE A 39 8.66 -23.35 -4.21
CA PHE A 39 9.09 -22.16 -4.94
C PHE A 39 9.16 -20.93 -4.03
N LEU A 40 8.08 -20.64 -3.29
CA LEU A 40 8.01 -19.48 -2.41
C LEU A 40 9.06 -19.53 -1.29
N LEU A 41 9.28 -20.73 -0.71
CA LEU A 41 10.25 -20.91 0.35
C LEU A 41 11.69 -20.84 -0.18
N ALA A 42 11.98 -21.50 -1.30
CA ALA A 42 13.33 -21.47 -1.90
C ALA A 42 13.71 -20.03 -2.34
N LEU A 43 12.78 -19.29 -2.93
CA LEU A 43 12.99 -17.90 -3.31
C LEU A 43 13.28 -17.02 -2.09
N LYS A 44 12.51 -17.19 -1.00
CA LYS A 44 12.75 -16.51 0.27
C LYS A 44 14.13 -16.87 0.87
N MET A 45 14.52 -18.14 0.87
CA MET A 45 15.80 -18.59 1.43
C MET A 45 16.99 -18.03 0.64
N LYS A 46 16.88 -17.96 -0.68
CA LYS A 46 17.88 -17.35 -1.55
C LYS A 46 17.97 -15.82 -1.30
N GLY A 47 16.87 -15.18 -1.01
CA GLY A 47 16.69 -13.73 -1.03
C GLY A 47 16.26 -13.25 -2.42
N GLU A 48 15.15 -12.52 -2.46
CA GLU A 48 14.52 -12.04 -3.69
C GLU A 48 15.29 -10.84 -4.27
N THR A 49 15.63 -10.92 -5.55
CA THR A 49 16.25 -9.77 -6.26
C THR A 49 15.19 -8.73 -6.67
N VAL A 50 15.65 -7.54 -7.00
CA VAL A 50 14.79 -6.48 -7.59
C VAL A 50 14.16 -6.96 -8.88
N GLU A 51 14.90 -7.67 -9.73
CA GLU A 51 14.40 -8.22 -10.99
C GLU A 51 13.28 -9.24 -10.75
N GLU A 52 13.48 -10.20 -9.85
CA GLU A 52 12.48 -11.22 -9.52
C GLU A 52 11.19 -10.60 -8.93
N ARG A 53 11.34 -9.61 -8.03
CA ARG A 53 10.20 -8.87 -7.45
C ARG A 53 9.45 -8.08 -8.52
N THR A 54 10.16 -7.41 -9.40
CA THR A 54 9.59 -6.65 -10.52
C THR A 54 8.84 -7.58 -11.47
N ALA A 55 9.47 -8.68 -11.89
CA ALA A 55 8.88 -9.65 -12.80
C ALA A 55 7.61 -10.28 -12.23
N LEU A 56 7.62 -10.66 -10.94
CA LEU A 56 6.45 -11.22 -10.28
C LEU A 56 5.30 -10.20 -10.23
N ALA A 57 5.60 -8.95 -9.87
CA ALA A 57 4.58 -7.90 -9.81
C ALA A 57 3.98 -7.61 -11.21
N GLN A 58 4.79 -7.53 -12.24
CA GLN A 58 4.36 -7.34 -13.64
C GLN A 58 3.49 -8.50 -14.11
N ALA A 59 3.93 -9.74 -13.89
CA ALA A 59 3.19 -10.93 -14.27
C ALA A 59 1.84 -11.02 -13.55
N MET A 60 1.78 -10.73 -12.25
CA MET A 60 0.53 -10.70 -11.49
C MET A 60 -0.42 -9.61 -11.98
N ARG A 61 0.08 -8.41 -12.32
CA ARG A 61 -0.73 -7.35 -12.93
C ARG A 61 -1.33 -7.75 -14.28
N GLY A 62 -0.62 -8.56 -15.07
CA GLY A 62 -1.13 -9.10 -16.34
C GLY A 62 -2.40 -9.94 -16.18
N HIS A 63 -2.63 -10.53 -15.01
CA HIS A 63 -3.83 -11.32 -14.68
C HIS A 63 -4.88 -10.53 -13.89
N THR A 64 -4.71 -9.22 -13.74
CA THR A 64 -5.65 -8.35 -13.01
C THR A 64 -6.64 -7.72 -13.97
N PRO A 65 -7.95 -7.70 -13.68
CA PRO A 65 -8.94 -7.05 -14.53
C PRO A 65 -8.66 -5.55 -14.61
N GLN A 66 -8.80 -4.99 -15.81
CA GLN A 66 -8.63 -3.56 -16.04
C GLN A 66 -9.83 -2.78 -15.49
N ILE A 67 -9.54 -1.62 -14.90
CA ILE A 67 -10.54 -0.67 -14.42
C ILE A 67 -10.63 0.46 -15.46
N PRO A 68 -11.75 0.54 -16.21
CA PRO A 68 -11.90 1.58 -17.23
C PRO A 68 -12.10 2.95 -16.56
N THR A 69 -11.17 3.87 -16.80
CA THR A 69 -11.19 5.23 -16.26
C THR A 69 -10.58 6.21 -17.25
N THR A 70 -11.03 7.45 -17.20
CA THR A 70 -10.44 8.56 -17.97
C THR A 70 -9.24 9.18 -17.26
N ILE A 71 -9.08 8.94 -15.94
CA ILE A 71 -7.97 9.43 -15.15
C ILE A 71 -6.69 8.68 -15.49
N ARG A 72 -5.66 9.43 -15.89
CA ARG A 72 -4.36 8.88 -16.33
C ARG A 72 -3.28 8.94 -15.25
N THR A 73 -3.47 9.78 -14.24
CA THR A 73 -2.55 9.96 -13.12
C THR A 73 -3.22 9.51 -11.84
N ALA A 74 -2.79 8.42 -11.28
CA ALA A 74 -3.32 7.91 -10.02
C ALA A 74 -2.19 7.74 -9.00
N MET A 75 -2.53 7.86 -7.73
CA MET A 75 -1.66 7.57 -6.60
C MET A 75 -2.28 6.51 -5.72
N ASP A 76 -1.46 5.64 -5.14
CA ASP A 76 -1.80 4.76 -4.03
C ASP A 76 -0.90 5.04 -2.83
N ASN A 77 -1.41 4.78 -1.62
CA ASN A 77 -0.67 4.93 -0.38
C ASN A 77 -0.78 3.69 0.53
N CYS A 78 -0.80 2.50 -0.04
CA CYS A 78 -0.86 1.29 0.78
C CYS A 78 0.53 0.81 1.22
N GLY A 79 0.61 0.27 2.44
CA GLY A 79 1.78 -0.42 2.96
C GLY A 79 1.73 -1.93 2.74
N THR A 80 2.82 -2.61 3.09
CA THR A 80 2.94 -4.06 3.04
C THR A 80 2.12 -4.76 4.13
N GLY A 81 1.80 -4.05 5.20
CA GLY A 81 1.22 -4.63 6.40
C GLY A 81 2.20 -5.51 7.17
N GLY A 82 1.69 -6.12 8.23
CA GLY A 82 2.43 -7.15 8.97
C GLY A 82 3.41 -6.64 10.02
N ASP A 83 3.41 -5.36 10.31
CA ASP A 83 4.26 -4.66 11.29
C ASP A 83 3.90 -4.97 12.76
N ARG A 84 2.69 -5.52 13.01
CA ARG A 84 2.17 -5.83 14.34
C ARG A 84 2.06 -4.63 15.29
N SER A 85 1.99 -3.43 14.76
CA SER A 85 1.81 -2.18 15.53
C SER A 85 0.43 -2.10 16.17
N PHE A 86 -0.56 -2.74 15.56
CA PHE A 86 -1.98 -2.61 15.91
C PHE A 86 -2.47 -1.15 15.83
N SER A 87 -1.83 -0.33 15.01
CA SER A 87 -2.25 1.05 14.75
C SER A 87 -3.65 1.10 14.12
N PHE A 88 -4.32 2.24 14.23
CA PHE A 88 -5.52 2.49 13.46
C PHE A 88 -5.21 2.51 11.94
N ASN A 89 -6.22 2.60 11.10
CA ASN A 89 -6.01 2.54 9.64
C ASN A 89 -5.48 3.88 9.09
N VAL A 90 -4.21 4.18 9.41
CA VAL A 90 -3.50 5.44 9.08
C VAL A 90 -3.60 5.74 7.59
N SER A 91 -3.11 4.83 6.73
CA SER A 91 -3.08 5.04 5.28
C SER A 91 -4.49 5.18 4.68
N THR A 92 -5.50 4.51 5.23
CA THR A 92 -6.90 4.65 4.78
C THR A 92 -7.44 6.03 5.11
N THR A 93 -7.17 6.54 6.31
CA THR A 93 -7.56 7.88 6.73
C THR A 93 -6.83 8.95 5.92
N ALA A 94 -5.52 8.81 5.73
CA ALA A 94 -4.70 9.70 4.93
C ALA A 94 -5.14 9.75 3.45
N ALA A 95 -5.67 8.65 2.89
CA ALA A 95 -6.16 8.63 1.51
C ALA A 95 -7.28 9.64 1.26
N PHE A 96 -8.19 9.84 2.21
CA PHE A 96 -9.24 10.88 2.12
C PHE A 96 -8.65 12.29 2.18
N VAL A 97 -7.60 12.50 2.98
CA VAL A 97 -6.90 13.79 3.06
C VAL A 97 -6.20 14.09 1.74
N LEU A 98 -5.48 13.13 1.18
CA LEU A 98 -4.81 13.25 -0.12
C LEU A 98 -5.81 13.55 -1.24
N ALA A 99 -6.94 12.85 -1.26
CA ALA A 99 -8.02 13.10 -2.22
C ALA A 99 -8.67 14.47 -2.03
N GLY A 100 -8.92 14.90 -0.78
CA GLY A 100 -9.40 16.24 -0.43
C GLY A 100 -8.45 17.34 -0.89
N GLY A 101 -7.16 17.08 -0.86
CA GLY A 101 -6.11 17.92 -1.41
C GLY A 101 -5.99 17.86 -2.94
N GLY A 102 -6.86 17.11 -3.64
CA GLY A 102 -6.95 17.09 -5.10
C GLY A 102 -6.09 16.02 -5.79
N ILE A 103 -5.44 15.12 -5.05
CA ILE A 103 -4.75 13.97 -5.63
C ILE A 103 -5.78 12.93 -6.09
N LYS A 104 -5.56 12.32 -7.24
CA LYS A 104 -6.39 11.22 -7.72
C LYS A 104 -5.99 9.92 -7.02
N MET A 105 -6.74 9.56 -5.97
CA MET A 105 -6.43 8.45 -5.08
C MET A 105 -7.13 7.16 -5.51
N ALA A 106 -6.34 6.18 -5.95
CA ALA A 106 -6.81 4.81 -6.20
C ALA A 106 -6.23 3.90 -5.11
N LYS A 107 -6.86 3.88 -3.94
CA LYS A 107 -6.31 3.16 -2.81
C LYS A 107 -6.56 1.66 -2.92
N HIS A 108 -5.46 0.90 -2.98
CA HIS A 108 -5.49 -0.54 -2.88
C HIS A 108 -5.53 -0.97 -1.40
N GLY A 109 -6.36 -1.95 -1.08
CA GLY A 109 -6.51 -2.41 0.28
C GLY A 109 -7.10 -3.82 0.40
N ASN A 110 -7.02 -4.36 1.61
CA ASN A 110 -7.51 -5.70 1.92
C ASN A 110 -8.08 -5.76 3.34
N ARG A 111 -8.68 -6.91 3.67
CA ARG A 111 -8.96 -7.26 5.07
C ARG A 111 -7.65 -7.55 5.79
N SER A 112 -7.66 -7.36 7.10
CA SER A 112 -6.50 -7.70 7.92
C SER A 112 -6.27 -9.21 7.98
N ILE A 113 -4.98 -9.59 8.05
CA ILE A 113 -4.54 -10.95 8.37
C ILE A 113 -3.99 -11.00 9.82
N THR A 114 -3.41 -9.90 10.30
CA THR A 114 -2.67 -9.84 11.57
C THR A 114 -3.26 -8.86 12.58
N SER A 115 -3.88 -7.77 12.12
CA SER A 115 -4.53 -6.77 12.99
C SER A 115 -6.03 -7.06 13.18
N LYS A 116 -6.68 -6.32 14.10
CA LYS A 116 -8.11 -6.48 14.39
C LYS A 116 -9.02 -6.01 13.26
N SER A 117 -8.55 -5.11 12.38
CA SER A 117 -9.33 -4.52 11.29
C SER A 117 -8.42 -4.04 10.16
N GLY A 118 -8.68 -4.47 8.94
CA GLY A 118 -8.03 -3.99 7.74
C GLY A 118 -8.76 -2.80 7.12
N SER A 119 -8.19 -2.22 6.07
CA SER A 119 -8.80 -1.10 5.34
C SER A 119 -10.20 -1.42 4.82
N ALA A 120 -10.41 -2.63 4.29
CA ALA A 120 -11.71 -3.07 3.80
C ALA A 120 -12.77 -3.12 4.90
N ASP A 121 -12.41 -3.59 6.09
CA ASP A 121 -13.34 -3.73 7.22
C ASP A 121 -13.83 -2.36 7.70
N VAL A 122 -12.94 -1.38 7.79
CA VAL A 122 -13.28 0.01 8.17
C VAL A 122 -14.16 0.68 7.13
N LEU A 123 -13.86 0.49 5.84
CA LEU A 123 -14.66 1.09 4.77
C LEU A 123 -16.08 0.52 4.72
N GLU A 124 -16.25 -0.79 4.95
CA GLU A 124 -17.57 -1.39 5.07
C GLU A 124 -18.33 -0.85 6.31
N ALA A 125 -17.64 -0.65 7.44
CA ALA A 125 -18.24 -0.02 8.63
C ALA A 125 -18.67 1.44 8.38
N LEU A 126 -18.02 2.12 7.42
CA LEU A 126 -18.40 3.46 6.94
C LEU A 126 -19.51 3.41 5.87
N GLY A 127 -20.04 2.23 5.54
CA GLY A 127 -21.10 2.07 4.53
C GLY A 127 -20.59 2.11 3.08
N ILE A 128 -19.29 1.90 2.85
CA ILE A 128 -18.71 1.86 1.51
C ILE A 128 -18.81 0.42 0.95
N ASN A 129 -19.43 0.27 -0.22
CA ASN A 129 -19.56 -1.02 -0.90
C ASN A 129 -18.25 -1.35 -1.64
N LEU A 130 -17.57 -2.41 -1.23
CA LEU A 130 -16.32 -2.89 -1.83
C LEU A 130 -16.54 -3.97 -2.92
N ASN A 131 -17.78 -4.42 -3.13
CA ASN A 131 -18.13 -5.50 -4.06
C ASN A 131 -18.71 -4.97 -5.37
N MET A 132 -18.11 -3.93 -5.92
CA MET A 132 -18.52 -3.32 -7.18
C MET A 132 -17.72 -3.92 -8.35
N ASP A 133 -18.32 -3.94 -9.53
CA ASP A 133 -17.62 -4.32 -10.76
C ASP A 133 -16.61 -3.24 -11.19
N THR A 134 -15.70 -3.61 -12.07
CA THR A 134 -14.62 -2.72 -12.50
C THR A 134 -15.11 -1.48 -13.27
N ALA A 135 -16.23 -1.58 -13.99
CA ALA A 135 -16.81 -0.44 -14.71
C ALA A 135 -17.38 0.59 -13.74
N SER A 136 -18.06 0.13 -12.68
CA SER A 136 -18.57 0.97 -11.60
C SER A 136 -17.44 1.63 -10.81
N LEU A 137 -16.37 0.88 -10.48
CA LEU A 137 -15.18 1.42 -9.81
C LEU A 137 -14.53 2.54 -10.64
N GLY A 138 -14.43 2.35 -11.96
CA GLY A 138 -13.90 3.37 -12.87
C GLY A 138 -14.75 4.64 -12.90
N LYS A 139 -16.08 4.51 -12.98
CA LYS A 139 -17.01 5.64 -12.93
C LYS A 139 -16.91 6.42 -11.61
N ILE A 140 -16.88 5.72 -10.48
CA ILE A 140 -16.69 6.35 -9.16
C ILE A 140 -15.40 7.15 -9.15
N PHE A 141 -14.30 6.56 -9.61
CA PHE A 141 -13.00 7.22 -9.63
C PHE A 141 -13.01 8.49 -10.50
N ASP A 142 -13.60 8.41 -11.70
CA ASP A 142 -13.72 9.55 -12.61
C ASP A 142 -14.53 10.71 -11.99
N GLN A 143 -15.56 10.41 -11.22
CA GLN A 143 -16.46 11.39 -10.63
C GLN A 143 -15.95 11.98 -9.32
N THR A 144 -15.41 11.15 -8.43
CA THR A 144 -15.02 11.58 -7.08
C THR A 144 -13.53 11.89 -6.94
N GLY A 145 -12.70 11.32 -7.82
CA GLY A 145 -11.24 11.36 -7.73
C GLY A 145 -10.66 10.48 -6.64
N ILE A 146 -11.49 9.65 -6.00
CA ILE A 146 -11.05 8.62 -5.03
C ILE A 146 -11.81 7.32 -5.27
N VAL A 147 -11.10 6.20 -5.21
CA VAL A 147 -11.69 4.86 -5.27
C VAL A 147 -10.92 3.90 -4.36
N PHE A 148 -11.64 2.95 -3.76
CA PHE A 148 -11.03 1.87 -2.99
C PHE A 148 -11.10 0.57 -3.77
N LEU A 149 -9.94 -0.05 -3.94
CA LEU A 149 -9.73 -1.24 -4.75
C LEU A 149 -9.50 -2.43 -3.84
N PHE A 150 -10.53 -3.27 -3.69
CA PHE A 150 -10.47 -4.41 -2.79
C PHE A 150 -9.67 -5.56 -3.44
N ALA A 151 -8.48 -5.83 -2.91
CA ALA A 151 -7.52 -6.78 -3.46
C ALA A 151 -8.10 -8.18 -3.72
N LYS A 152 -8.96 -8.68 -2.82
CA LYS A 152 -9.59 -10.00 -2.95
C LYS A 152 -10.40 -10.14 -4.26
N ASN A 153 -11.06 -9.06 -4.69
CA ASN A 153 -11.91 -9.07 -5.90
C ASN A 153 -11.11 -8.85 -7.18
N LEU A 154 -9.90 -8.28 -7.08
CA LEU A 154 -9.12 -7.80 -8.21
C LEU A 154 -7.89 -8.67 -8.55
N HIS A 155 -7.53 -9.63 -7.69
CA HIS A 155 -6.36 -10.48 -7.91
C HIS A 155 -6.73 -11.97 -7.94
N PRO A 156 -7.33 -12.47 -9.04
CA PRO A 156 -7.77 -13.86 -9.13
C PRO A 156 -6.62 -14.87 -9.02
N ALA A 157 -5.40 -14.49 -9.41
CA ALA A 157 -4.21 -15.33 -9.28
C ALA A 157 -3.91 -15.71 -7.81
N MET A 158 -4.22 -14.82 -6.86
CA MET A 158 -4.01 -15.07 -5.43
C MET A 158 -4.77 -16.30 -4.92
N LYS A 159 -5.91 -16.65 -5.51
CA LYS A 159 -6.69 -17.83 -5.15
C LYS A 159 -5.85 -19.12 -5.22
N TYR A 160 -4.92 -19.20 -6.15
CA TYR A 160 -4.09 -20.38 -6.36
C TYR A 160 -2.83 -20.39 -5.48
N ILE A 161 -2.40 -19.22 -5.01
CA ILE A 161 -1.20 -19.05 -4.19
C ILE A 161 -1.53 -19.14 -2.69
N MET A 162 -2.72 -18.69 -2.28
CA MET A 162 -3.11 -18.59 -0.87
C MET A 162 -3.00 -19.90 -0.08
N PRO A 163 -3.45 -21.08 -0.59
CA PRO A 163 -3.31 -22.33 0.16
C PRO A 163 -1.85 -22.63 0.55
N ALA A 164 -0.92 -22.52 -0.40
CA ALA A 164 0.51 -22.74 -0.15
C ALA A 164 1.06 -21.72 0.87
N ARG A 165 0.65 -20.44 0.79
CA ARG A 165 1.07 -19.41 1.78
C ARG A 165 0.58 -19.73 3.18
N LEU A 166 -0.67 -20.15 3.33
CA LEU A 166 -1.24 -20.51 4.63
C LEU A 166 -0.55 -21.75 5.21
N SER A 167 -0.27 -22.77 4.38
CA SER A 167 0.45 -23.97 4.79
C SER A 167 1.88 -23.68 5.23
N LEU A 168 2.57 -22.73 4.56
CA LEU A 168 3.93 -22.32 4.94
C LEU A 168 4.00 -21.60 6.27
N GLY A 169 3.03 -20.75 6.58
CA GLY A 169 2.98 -19.99 7.83
C GLY A 169 4.12 -18.98 8.04
N VAL A 170 4.92 -18.70 7.02
CA VAL A 170 6.04 -17.74 7.07
C VAL A 170 5.88 -16.64 6.01
N PRO A 171 6.40 -15.41 6.27
CA PRO A 171 6.43 -14.36 5.26
C PRO A 171 7.24 -14.78 4.04
N THR A 172 6.76 -14.47 2.85
CA THR A 172 7.40 -14.74 1.56
C THR A 172 7.37 -13.50 0.68
N ILE A 173 7.90 -13.53 -0.53
CA ILE A 173 7.79 -12.46 -1.53
C ILE A 173 6.35 -11.93 -1.67
N MET A 174 5.35 -12.78 -1.48
CA MET A 174 3.94 -12.41 -1.57
C MET A 174 3.50 -11.38 -0.52
N ASN A 175 4.22 -11.25 0.60
CA ASN A 175 3.94 -10.24 1.62
C ASN A 175 4.42 -8.84 1.18
N LEU A 176 5.40 -8.79 0.29
CA LEU A 176 5.94 -7.55 -0.28
C LEU A 176 5.21 -7.13 -1.57
N THR A 177 4.43 -8.06 -2.15
CA THR A 177 3.88 -7.89 -3.50
C THR A 177 2.59 -7.05 -3.51
N GLY A 178 1.83 -7.02 -2.40
CA GLY A 178 0.53 -6.32 -2.32
C GLY A 178 0.53 -4.91 -2.91
N PRO A 179 1.40 -3.99 -2.45
CA PRO A 179 1.49 -2.63 -2.98
C PRO A 179 2.01 -2.55 -4.42
N LEU A 180 2.69 -3.59 -4.91
CA LEU A 180 3.32 -3.61 -6.24
C LEU A 180 2.34 -4.03 -7.35
N ILE A 181 1.31 -4.83 -7.02
CA ILE A 181 0.36 -5.40 -8.00
C ILE A 181 -0.88 -4.55 -8.22
N HIS A 182 -0.79 -3.25 -7.97
CA HIS A 182 -1.94 -2.34 -8.11
C HIS A 182 -2.61 -2.48 -9.48
N PRO A 183 -3.97 -2.63 -9.55
CA PRO A 183 -4.69 -2.92 -10.79
C PRO A 183 -4.70 -1.77 -11.81
N MET A 184 -4.43 -0.56 -11.35
CA MET A 184 -4.33 0.61 -12.24
C MET A 184 -2.87 1.01 -12.45
N VAL A 185 -2.62 1.77 -13.52
CA VAL A 185 -1.32 2.42 -13.71
C VAL A 185 -1.21 3.57 -12.72
N LEU A 186 -0.23 3.49 -11.83
CA LEU A 186 0.07 4.55 -10.88
C LEU A 186 1.19 5.43 -11.43
N GLU A 187 1.05 6.73 -11.28
CA GLU A 187 2.11 7.69 -11.57
C GLU A 187 3.01 7.90 -10.34
N THR A 188 2.38 7.98 -9.16
CA THR A 188 3.08 8.18 -7.89
C THR A 188 2.60 7.19 -6.84
N GLN A 189 3.43 6.95 -5.81
CA GLN A 189 3.10 6.01 -4.74
C GLN A 189 3.78 6.37 -3.43
N LEU A 190 3.03 6.31 -2.31
CA LEU A 190 3.58 6.22 -0.97
C LEU A 190 3.44 4.76 -0.52
N LEU A 191 4.55 4.07 -0.26
CA LEU A 191 4.55 2.66 0.10
C LEU A 191 5.18 2.47 1.47
N GLY A 192 4.40 2.02 2.43
CA GLY A 192 4.90 1.64 3.75
C GLY A 192 5.48 0.22 3.79
N THR A 193 6.58 0.02 4.49
CA THR A 193 7.18 -1.30 4.69
C THR A 193 7.71 -1.48 6.10
N SER A 194 7.49 -2.68 6.67
CA SER A 194 8.09 -3.07 7.96
C SER A 194 9.55 -3.52 7.84
N ARG A 195 10.17 -3.34 6.67
CA ARG A 195 11.53 -3.78 6.36
C ARG A 195 12.38 -2.58 5.92
N PRO A 196 13.01 -1.85 6.88
CA PRO A 196 13.86 -0.70 6.54
C PRO A 196 15.06 -1.06 5.68
N ASP A 197 15.54 -2.30 5.76
CA ASP A 197 16.59 -2.87 4.91
C ASP A 197 16.18 -3.01 3.43
N MET A 198 14.90 -2.88 3.12
CA MET A 198 14.36 -3.02 1.75
C MET A 198 13.89 -1.70 1.13
N LEU A 199 14.12 -0.57 1.75
CA LEU A 199 13.66 0.74 1.27
C LEU A 199 14.15 1.02 -0.16
N GLU A 200 15.48 0.99 -0.37
CA GLU A 200 16.10 1.27 -1.66
C GLU A 200 15.67 0.26 -2.73
N SER A 201 15.77 -1.03 -2.42
CA SER A 201 15.40 -2.09 -3.37
C SER A 201 13.90 -2.07 -3.72
N THR A 202 13.03 -1.62 -2.81
CA THR A 202 11.59 -1.45 -3.09
C THR A 202 11.35 -0.22 -3.98
N ALA A 203 12.07 0.88 -3.74
CA ALA A 203 12.01 2.06 -4.62
C ALA A 203 12.49 1.72 -6.05
N GLU A 204 13.53 0.88 -6.19
CA GLU A 204 13.99 0.38 -7.49
C GLU A 204 12.90 -0.47 -8.19
N VAL A 205 12.20 -1.33 -7.46
CA VAL A 205 11.04 -2.05 -8.03
C VAL A 205 9.95 -1.10 -8.50
N LEU A 206 9.63 -0.05 -7.71
CA LEU A 206 8.63 0.95 -8.12
C LEU A 206 9.04 1.71 -9.37
N LYS A 207 10.34 2.08 -9.49
CA LYS A 207 10.93 2.67 -10.69
C LYS A 207 10.76 1.75 -11.91
N ASN A 208 11.11 0.48 -11.78
CA ASN A 208 10.96 -0.53 -12.84
C ASN A 208 9.49 -0.81 -13.18
N MET A 209 8.57 -0.57 -12.25
CA MET A 209 7.12 -0.61 -12.46
C MET A 209 6.55 0.67 -13.09
N GLY A 210 7.39 1.66 -13.42
CA GLY A 210 7.03 2.88 -14.13
C GLY A 210 6.51 4.02 -13.25
N ARG A 211 6.78 4.01 -11.92
CA ARG A 211 6.47 5.16 -11.07
C ARG A 211 7.43 6.29 -11.41
N LYS A 212 6.90 7.49 -11.61
CA LYS A 212 7.72 8.70 -11.85
C LYS A 212 8.27 9.24 -10.55
N ARG A 213 7.47 9.15 -9.47
CA ARG A 213 7.84 9.59 -8.15
C ARG A 213 7.24 8.66 -7.09
N ALA A 214 8.00 8.33 -6.06
CA ALA A 214 7.52 7.50 -4.96
C ALA A 214 8.30 7.76 -3.68
N VAL A 215 7.65 7.52 -2.55
CA VAL A 215 8.31 7.38 -1.25
C VAL A 215 8.04 5.97 -0.74
N VAL A 216 9.10 5.25 -0.41
CA VAL A 216 9.04 4.00 0.36
C VAL A 216 9.44 4.33 1.79
N VAL A 217 8.57 4.12 2.76
CA VAL A 217 8.76 4.56 4.14
C VAL A 217 8.74 3.40 5.12
N SER A 218 9.58 3.48 6.15
CA SER A 218 9.56 2.61 7.33
C SER A 218 9.69 3.49 8.58
N GLY A 219 8.70 3.44 9.43
CA GLY A 219 8.71 4.13 10.71
C GLY A 219 9.53 3.41 11.78
N PRO A 220 9.61 3.99 12.99
CA PRO A 220 10.27 3.36 14.12
C PRO A 220 9.72 1.97 14.38
N ASP A 221 10.58 1.08 14.89
CA ASP A 221 10.25 -0.31 15.29
C ASP A 221 9.64 -1.16 14.14
N GLY A 222 9.89 -0.75 12.88
CA GLY A 222 9.37 -1.45 11.71
C GLY A 222 7.89 -1.18 11.43
N LEU A 223 7.36 -0.05 11.86
CA LEU A 223 6.04 0.44 11.47
C LEU A 223 6.00 0.64 9.95
N ASP A 224 5.00 0.12 9.26
CA ASP A 224 4.84 0.29 7.81
C ASP A 224 4.12 1.60 7.41
N GLU A 225 4.33 2.65 8.21
CA GLU A 225 3.89 4.03 8.06
C GLU A 225 5.00 4.96 8.58
N ALA A 226 4.96 6.25 8.27
CA ALA A 226 5.77 7.23 9.00
C ALA A 226 5.28 7.33 10.44
N GLY A 227 6.19 7.34 11.42
CA GLY A 227 5.84 7.31 12.85
C GLY A 227 6.25 8.57 13.61
N LEU A 228 5.56 8.84 14.73
CA LEU A 228 5.84 9.97 15.63
C LEU A 228 6.55 9.54 16.93
N HIS A 229 6.91 8.26 17.08
CA HIS A 229 7.57 7.75 18.30
C HIS A 229 9.08 7.53 18.12
N GLY A 230 9.67 8.13 17.09
CA GLY A 230 11.10 8.01 16.83
C GLY A 230 11.47 8.28 15.36
N ARG A 231 12.61 7.76 14.94
CA ARG A 231 13.16 7.99 13.60
C ARG A 231 12.41 7.23 12.52
N THR A 232 11.88 7.96 11.56
CA THR A 232 11.35 7.44 10.29
C THR A 232 12.45 7.45 9.23
N GLN A 233 12.57 6.36 8.46
CA GLN A 233 13.48 6.24 7.33
C GLN A 233 12.68 6.11 6.03
N TYR A 234 13.18 6.67 4.94
CA TYR A 234 12.52 6.52 3.65
C TYR A 234 13.47 6.58 2.47
N ALA A 235 13.08 5.93 1.37
CA ALA A 235 13.68 6.10 0.07
C ALA A 235 12.77 6.98 -0.79
N LEU A 236 13.33 8.01 -1.40
CA LEU A 236 12.66 8.87 -2.37
C LEU A 236 13.10 8.47 -3.78
N LEU A 237 12.14 8.11 -4.62
CA LEU A 237 12.29 8.06 -6.07
C LEU A 237 11.77 9.37 -6.65
N ALA A 238 12.63 10.14 -7.30
CA ALA A 238 12.29 11.36 -8.01
C ALA A 238 13.24 11.56 -9.18
N ASP A 239 12.74 12.01 -10.32
CA ASP A 239 13.52 12.29 -11.53
C ASP A 239 14.42 11.11 -12.00
N GLY A 240 13.95 9.90 -11.70
CA GLY A 240 14.65 8.65 -12.04
C GLY A 240 15.79 8.27 -11.10
N GLU A 241 16.05 9.06 -10.06
CA GLU A 241 17.05 8.80 -9.03
C GLU A 241 16.40 8.33 -7.73
N ILE A 242 17.17 7.56 -6.94
CA ILE A 242 16.74 7.06 -5.63
C ILE A 242 17.71 7.57 -4.58
N SER A 243 17.18 8.17 -3.52
CA SER A 243 17.96 8.67 -2.39
C SER A 243 17.36 8.22 -1.07
N LEU A 244 18.22 7.93 -0.09
CA LEU A 244 17.82 7.51 1.26
C LEU A 244 17.86 8.68 2.23
N HIS A 245 16.82 8.80 3.02
CA HIS A 245 16.62 9.88 3.98
C HIS A 245 16.08 9.35 5.30
N SER A 246 16.15 10.19 6.32
CA SER A 246 15.47 9.95 7.60
C SER A 246 15.15 11.27 8.28
N PHE A 247 14.16 11.24 9.16
CA PHE A 247 13.82 12.37 10.02
C PHE A 247 13.34 11.89 11.41
N LEU A 248 13.46 12.74 12.40
CA LEU A 248 12.77 12.68 13.70
C LEU A 248 11.55 13.60 13.65
N PRO A 249 10.52 13.40 14.49
CA PRO A 249 9.37 14.31 14.55
C PRO A 249 9.77 15.78 14.73
N SER A 250 10.78 16.05 15.56
CA SER A 250 11.33 17.40 15.79
C SER A 250 11.92 18.05 14.52
N ASP A 251 12.48 17.27 13.60
CA ASP A 251 13.10 17.79 12.37
C ASP A 251 12.04 18.37 11.41
N ILE A 252 10.78 17.94 11.53
CA ILE A 252 9.64 18.34 10.71
C ILE A 252 8.59 19.14 11.49
N GLY A 253 8.97 19.67 12.68
CA GLY A 253 8.11 20.52 13.50
C GLY A 253 6.92 19.81 14.15
N MET A 254 7.03 18.50 14.40
CA MET A 254 6.01 17.69 15.09
C MET A 254 6.50 17.20 16.45
N GLU A 255 5.56 16.98 17.37
CA GLU A 255 5.84 16.41 18.67
C GLU A 255 5.92 14.88 18.62
N GLU A 256 6.72 14.30 19.51
CA GLU A 256 6.73 12.84 19.68
C GLU A 256 5.43 12.36 20.30
N ILE A 257 4.88 11.28 19.75
CA ILE A 257 3.66 10.63 20.23
C ILE A 257 3.95 9.13 20.36
N PRO A 258 3.74 8.53 21.53
CA PRO A 258 4.01 7.11 21.75
C PRO A 258 3.08 6.22 20.89
N LEU A 259 3.59 5.07 20.46
CA LEU A 259 2.86 4.14 19.59
C LEU A 259 1.51 3.69 20.18
N GLU A 260 1.45 3.56 21.51
CA GLU A 260 0.22 3.18 22.23
C GLU A 260 -0.92 4.18 22.03
N ALA A 261 -0.62 5.46 21.83
CA ALA A 261 -1.62 6.52 21.65
C ALA A 261 -2.34 6.46 20.28
N ILE A 262 -1.80 5.70 19.32
CA ILE A 262 -2.38 5.53 17.99
C ILE A 262 -2.91 4.11 17.74
N ARG A 263 -3.07 3.31 18.80
CA ARG A 263 -3.66 1.97 18.66
C ARG A 263 -5.07 2.03 18.14
N GLY A 264 -5.37 1.16 17.19
CA GLY A 264 -6.71 0.95 16.67
C GLY A 264 -7.45 -0.15 17.42
N GLY A 265 -8.69 -0.34 16.99
CA GLY A 265 -9.60 -1.34 17.52
C GLY A 265 -10.22 -2.23 16.44
N ASN A 266 -11.48 -2.59 16.65
CA ASN A 266 -12.28 -3.28 15.64
C ASN A 266 -12.70 -2.33 14.50
N ALA A 267 -13.40 -2.84 13.50
CA ALA A 267 -13.78 -2.06 12.31
C ALA A 267 -14.60 -0.81 12.66
N LYS A 268 -15.53 -0.91 13.62
CA LYS A 268 -16.36 0.22 14.04
C LYS A 268 -15.53 1.28 14.79
N GLU A 269 -14.72 0.84 15.74
CA GLU A 269 -13.84 1.76 16.49
C GLU A 269 -12.89 2.52 15.56
N ASN A 270 -12.31 1.83 14.57
CA ASN A 270 -11.45 2.46 13.59
C ASN A 270 -12.22 3.38 12.60
N ALA A 271 -13.48 3.07 12.29
CA ALA A 271 -14.35 3.96 11.53
C ALA A 271 -14.65 5.24 12.32
N ASP A 272 -14.93 5.13 13.62
CA ASP A 272 -15.16 6.28 14.50
C ASP A 272 -13.90 7.15 14.61
N ILE A 273 -12.70 6.54 14.73
CA ILE A 273 -11.41 7.25 14.72
C ILE A 273 -11.24 8.00 13.39
N LEU A 274 -11.44 7.33 12.24
CA LEU A 274 -11.34 7.95 10.93
C LEU A 274 -12.29 9.15 10.81
N LEU A 275 -13.54 9.03 11.22
CA LEU A 275 -14.52 10.11 11.21
C LEU A 275 -14.06 11.29 12.08
N SER A 276 -13.55 11.04 13.28
CA SER A 276 -13.06 12.09 14.18
C SER A 276 -11.91 12.87 13.57
N VAL A 277 -10.98 12.18 12.90
CA VAL A 277 -9.85 12.80 12.18
C VAL A 277 -10.36 13.66 11.02
N LEU A 278 -11.25 13.14 10.17
CA LEU A 278 -11.78 13.90 9.03
C LEU A 278 -12.65 15.09 9.46
N GLN A 279 -13.18 15.06 10.69
CA GLN A 279 -13.90 16.18 11.33
C GLN A 279 -12.97 17.13 12.10
N ASN A 280 -11.65 17.00 11.95
CA ASN A 280 -10.64 17.84 12.57
C ASN A 280 -10.66 17.84 14.11
N GLN A 281 -10.98 16.70 14.72
CA GLN A 281 -10.93 16.57 16.18
C GLN A 281 -9.50 16.34 16.63
N ALA A 282 -8.99 17.20 17.52
CA ALA A 282 -7.61 17.10 18.02
C ALA A 282 -7.37 15.76 18.74
N SER A 283 -6.37 15.02 18.29
CA SER A 283 -6.01 13.71 18.82
C SER A 283 -4.66 13.22 18.30
N PRO A 284 -4.01 12.24 18.92
CA PRO A 284 -2.85 11.55 18.36
C PRO A 284 -3.10 10.95 16.96
N TYR A 285 -4.33 10.52 16.70
CA TYR A 285 -4.75 9.98 15.39
C TYR A 285 -4.73 11.06 14.30
N LEU A 286 -5.13 12.29 14.63
CA LEU A 286 -5.06 13.43 13.72
C LEU A 286 -3.60 13.72 13.34
N GLU A 287 -2.71 13.81 14.32
CA GLU A 287 -1.29 14.09 14.11
C GLU A 287 -0.63 13.01 13.23
N MET A 288 -0.90 11.76 13.52
CA MET A 288 -0.38 10.63 12.73
C MET A 288 -0.91 10.64 11.29
N THR A 289 -2.19 11.01 11.10
CA THR A 289 -2.78 11.17 9.75
C THR A 289 -2.17 12.34 9.01
N VAL A 290 -1.98 13.47 9.67
CA VAL A 290 -1.34 14.67 9.11
C VAL A 290 0.08 14.37 8.63
N LEU A 291 0.88 13.66 9.43
CA LEU A 291 2.22 13.23 9.03
C LEU A 291 2.18 12.38 7.75
N ASN A 292 1.36 11.33 7.74
CA ASN A 292 1.33 10.38 6.60
C ASN A 292 0.67 10.98 5.34
N ALA A 293 -0.31 11.86 5.50
CA ALA A 293 -0.85 12.64 4.38
C ALA A 293 0.18 13.68 3.88
N GLY A 294 0.91 14.34 4.77
CA GLY A 294 2.01 15.24 4.42
C GLY A 294 3.08 14.55 3.60
N LEU A 295 3.54 13.39 4.06
CA LEU A 295 4.48 12.55 3.30
C LEU A 295 3.88 12.08 1.96
N GLY A 296 2.56 11.84 1.91
CA GLY A 296 1.85 11.50 0.67
C GLY A 296 1.81 12.66 -0.33
N PHE A 297 1.62 13.91 0.12
CA PHE A 297 1.71 15.09 -0.75
C PHE A 297 3.13 15.27 -1.29
N TYR A 298 4.15 15.06 -0.45
CA TYR A 298 5.54 15.07 -0.87
C TYR A 298 5.87 13.94 -1.87
N ALA A 299 5.40 12.73 -1.61
CA ALA A 299 5.56 11.59 -2.52
C ALA A 299 4.88 11.82 -3.88
N ASN A 300 3.77 12.57 -3.91
CA ASN A 300 3.10 12.95 -5.15
C ASN A 300 3.81 14.09 -5.90
N GLY A 301 4.64 14.89 -5.23
CA GLY A 301 5.24 16.11 -5.75
C GLY A 301 4.30 17.32 -5.68
N LYS A 302 3.25 17.24 -4.86
CA LYS A 302 2.33 18.36 -4.63
C LYS A 302 2.85 19.35 -3.58
N SER A 303 3.84 18.94 -2.80
CA SER A 303 4.65 19.79 -1.93
C SER A 303 6.13 19.54 -2.20
N ASP A 304 6.95 20.55 -1.99
CA ASP A 304 8.40 20.47 -2.22
C ASP A 304 9.16 19.94 -1.00
N SER A 305 8.51 19.93 0.17
CA SER A 305 9.03 19.33 1.41
C SER A 305 7.96 18.58 2.20
N ILE A 306 8.38 17.81 3.20
CA ILE A 306 7.47 17.10 4.11
C ILE A 306 6.69 18.10 4.96
N GLU A 307 7.36 19.17 5.43
CA GLU A 307 6.76 20.23 6.25
C GLU A 307 5.65 20.99 5.50
N GLU A 308 5.87 21.33 4.24
CA GLU A 308 4.82 21.91 3.38
C GLU A 308 3.66 20.94 3.17
N GLY A 309 3.96 19.65 2.98
CA GLY A 309 2.96 18.59 2.89
C GLY A 309 2.13 18.47 4.16
N ILE A 310 2.75 18.56 5.34
CA ILE A 310 2.09 18.59 6.65
C ILE A 310 1.16 19.81 6.77
N ALA A 311 1.65 20.99 6.39
CA ALA A 311 0.83 22.20 6.41
C ALA A 311 -0.39 22.09 5.49
N LEU A 312 -0.20 21.52 4.29
CA LEU A 312 -1.28 21.25 3.34
C LEU A 312 -2.27 20.21 3.90
N ALA A 313 -1.81 19.14 4.53
CA ALA A 313 -2.68 18.14 5.14
C ALA A 313 -3.58 18.75 6.23
N ARG A 314 -3.02 19.60 7.11
CA ARG A 314 -3.79 20.33 8.12
C ARG A 314 -4.84 21.24 7.48
N GLN A 315 -4.47 22.00 6.43
CA GLN A 315 -5.39 22.86 5.70
C GLN A 315 -6.55 22.07 5.08
N VAL A 316 -6.27 20.94 4.45
CA VAL A 316 -7.29 20.08 3.82
C VAL A 316 -8.27 19.53 4.85
N ILE A 317 -7.77 19.07 6.01
CA ILE A 317 -8.63 18.57 7.08
C ILE A 317 -9.46 19.72 7.67
N ALA A 318 -8.86 20.85 8.02
CA ALA A 318 -9.52 21.99 8.61
C ALA A 318 -10.61 22.60 7.70
N SER A 319 -10.43 22.54 6.38
CA SER A 319 -11.43 23.01 5.42
C SER A 319 -12.64 22.06 5.27
N GLY A 320 -12.57 20.84 5.82
CA GLY A 320 -13.58 19.79 5.63
C GLY A 320 -13.50 19.06 4.29
N ALA A 321 -12.54 19.39 3.40
CA ALA A 321 -12.44 18.82 2.06
C ALA A 321 -12.20 17.29 2.10
N ALA A 322 -11.45 16.78 3.09
CA ALA A 322 -11.25 15.36 3.31
C ALA A 322 -12.55 14.65 3.70
N TYR A 323 -13.35 15.24 4.58
CA TYR A 323 -14.64 14.70 4.99
C TYR A 323 -15.66 14.68 3.83
N GLU A 324 -15.65 15.72 2.99
CA GLU A 324 -16.49 15.79 1.78
C GLU A 324 -16.16 14.64 0.81
N LYS A 325 -14.89 14.20 0.71
CA LYS A 325 -14.53 13.03 -0.12
C LYS A 325 -15.16 11.74 0.38
N LEU A 326 -15.22 11.54 1.68
CA LEU A 326 -15.94 10.39 2.26
C LEU A 326 -17.43 10.45 1.92
N LYS A 327 -18.09 11.59 2.10
CA LYS A 327 -19.51 11.77 1.79
C LYS A 327 -19.81 11.53 0.30
N GLN A 328 -19.00 12.11 -0.59
CA GLN A 328 -19.11 11.86 -2.03
C GLN A 328 -19.04 10.38 -2.36
N LEU A 329 -18.07 9.65 -1.79
CA LEU A 329 -17.90 8.23 -2.04
C LEU A 329 -19.11 7.41 -1.53
N GLN A 330 -19.66 7.75 -0.36
CA GLN A 330 -20.87 7.13 0.19
C GLN A 330 -22.11 7.39 -0.67
N GLU A 331 -22.27 8.58 -1.23
CA GLU A 331 -23.39 8.96 -2.08
C GLU A 331 -23.37 8.23 -3.43
N TYR A 332 -22.22 8.11 -4.05
CA TYR A 332 -22.09 7.44 -5.35
C TYR A 332 -22.25 5.92 -5.28
N GLN A 333 -22.36 5.35 -4.09
CA GLN A 333 -22.49 3.91 -3.88
C GLN A 333 -23.89 3.48 -3.39
N LYS A 334 -24.79 4.44 -3.21
CA LYS A 334 -26.21 4.21 -2.97
C LYS A 334 -26.93 3.90 -4.26
#